data_28ae666ed1598a340c2351c9bce24a1b
#
_entry.id   28ae666ed1598a340c2351c9bce24a1b
#
_cell.length_a   1.000
_cell.length_b   1.000
_cell.length_c   1.000
_cell.angle_alpha   90.00
_cell.angle_beta   90.00
_cell.angle_gamma   90.00
#
_symmetry.space_group_name_H-M   'P 1'
#
loop_
_entity.id
_entity.type
_entity.pdbx_description
1 polymer ?
#
loop_
_entity_poly.entity_id
_entity_poly.type
_entity_poly.pdbx_seq_one_letter_code
_entity_poly.pdbx_strand_id
1 'polypeptide(L)'
;CIRDSVKTISSLGGYATGVVTAATAQNTQGVFGVIPIPTDFVKKQIDVLFEDVRIDSVKIGMLFDSNLIKGVAERLRYWNPRYIVLDPVMVAKSGDALLTDDAVATLRDELLPLATVITPNLPEAARLLESVDITDDEQMEAAANDLWKLKGCHGWVYLKGGHMEGVDYSEDLLYDGRHMIR
;
A
#
# COMPACT_ATOMS: atom_id res chain seq x y z
N CYS A 1 1.68 -3.90 -10.02
CA CYS A 1 3.12 -4.07 -10.33
C CYS A 1 3.72 -2.72 -10.73
N ILE A 2 5.02 -2.51 -10.49
CA ILE A 2 5.70 -1.24 -10.82
C ILE A 2 5.50 -0.82 -12.29
N ARG A 3 5.49 -1.79 -13.22
CA ARG A 3 5.25 -1.53 -14.66
C ARG A 3 3.88 -0.91 -14.93
N ASP A 4 2.85 -1.34 -14.20
CA ASP A 4 1.50 -0.82 -14.35
C ASP A 4 1.42 0.60 -13.79
N SER A 5 2.01 0.83 -12.61
CA SER A 5 2.08 2.16 -12.00
C SER A 5 2.81 3.15 -12.91
N VAL A 6 3.97 2.78 -13.46
CA VAL A 6 4.74 3.63 -14.39
C VAL A 6 3.92 3.97 -15.64
N LYS A 7 3.26 2.97 -16.25
CA LYS A 7 2.40 3.20 -17.44
C LYS A 7 1.23 4.13 -17.11
N THR A 8 0.56 3.91 -15.99
CA THR A 8 -0.59 4.75 -15.57
C THR A 8 -0.17 6.19 -15.32
N ILE A 9 0.92 6.42 -14.57
CA ILE A 9 1.43 7.76 -14.30
C ILE A 9 1.79 8.46 -15.61
N SER A 10 2.50 7.76 -16.51
CA SER A 10 2.89 8.32 -17.82
C SER A 10 1.69 8.63 -18.71
N SER A 11 0.66 7.77 -18.72
CA SER A 11 -0.57 8.01 -19.51
C SER A 11 -1.38 9.19 -19.00
N LEU A 12 -1.23 9.56 -17.74
CA LEU A 12 -1.84 10.73 -17.11
C LEU A 12 -0.97 11.99 -17.20
N GLY A 13 0.13 11.96 -17.99
CA GLY A 13 1.02 13.10 -18.20
C GLY A 13 2.05 13.30 -17.11
N GLY A 14 2.20 12.37 -16.17
CA GLY A 14 3.24 12.41 -15.13
C GLY A 14 4.56 11.79 -15.59
N TYR A 15 5.65 12.18 -14.93
CA TYR A 15 6.96 11.52 -15.06
C TYR A 15 7.11 10.50 -13.93
N ALA A 16 7.26 9.23 -14.28
CA ALA A 16 7.35 8.14 -13.31
C ALA A 16 8.79 7.65 -13.18
N THR A 17 9.26 7.58 -11.94
CA THR A 17 10.48 6.85 -11.56
C THR A 17 10.10 5.60 -10.76
N GLY A 18 11.05 4.70 -10.52
CA GLY A 18 10.76 3.48 -9.81
C GLY A 18 11.92 2.95 -8.98
N VAL A 19 11.57 2.47 -7.79
CA VAL A 19 12.45 1.71 -6.89
C VAL A 19 12.02 0.26 -6.90
N VAL A 20 12.93 -0.65 -7.25
CA VAL A 20 12.65 -2.07 -7.28
C VAL A 20 12.91 -2.67 -5.91
N THR A 21 11.88 -3.22 -5.29
CA THR A 21 11.94 -3.87 -3.96
C THR A 21 12.12 -5.39 -4.06
N ALA A 22 11.63 -5.98 -5.16
CA ALA A 22 11.83 -7.39 -5.50
C ALA A 22 11.76 -7.58 -7.02
N ALA A 23 12.51 -8.52 -7.54
CA ALA A 23 12.36 -9.01 -8.90
C ALA A 23 11.41 -10.22 -8.91
N THR A 24 10.38 -10.20 -9.75
CA THR A 24 9.41 -11.28 -9.86
C THR A 24 9.47 -11.97 -11.21
N ALA A 25 9.48 -13.29 -11.21
CA ALA A 25 9.16 -14.11 -12.38
C ALA A 25 7.64 -14.28 -12.41
N GLN A 26 6.94 -13.44 -13.17
CA GLN A 26 5.49 -13.35 -13.16
C GLN A 26 4.91 -13.20 -14.57
N ASN A 27 3.79 -13.89 -14.81
CA ASN A 27 2.94 -13.72 -15.98
C ASN A 27 1.48 -13.47 -15.57
N THR A 28 0.53 -13.58 -16.52
CA THR A 28 -0.90 -13.37 -16.26
C THR A 28 -1.55 -14.50 -15.45
N GLN A 29 -0.88 -15.64 -15.29
CA GLN A 29 -1.39 -16.81 -14.58
C GLN A 29 -0.92 -16.85 -13.12
N GLY A 30 0.23 -16.24 -12.77
CA GLY A 30 0.74 -16.28 -11.42
C GLY A 30 2.16 -15.76 -11.24
N VAL A 31 2.64 -15.86 -10.00
CA VAL A 31 4.00 -15.53 -9.57
C VAL A 31 4.77 -16.84 -9.39
N PHE A 32 5.83 -17.04 -10.17
CA PHE A 32 6.62 -18.29 -10.20
C PHE A 32 7.95 -18.17 -9.46
N GLY A 33 8.32 -16.97 -9.04
CA GLY A 33 9.53 -16.72 -8.29
C GLY A 33 9.64 -15.27 -7.86
N VAL A 34 10.22 -15.05 -6.69
CA VAL A 34 10.48 -13.74 -6.12
C VAL A 34 11.90 -13.70 -5.60
N ILE A 35 12.67 -12.71 -6.02
CA ILE A 35 14.00 -12.42 -5.49
C ILE A 35 13.94 -11.04 -4.83
N PRO A 36 14.01 -10.96 -3.49
CA PRO A 36 14.05 -9.68 -2.80
C PRO A 36 15.34 -8.92 -3.12
N ILE A 37 15.22 -7.61 -3.26
CA ILE A 37 16.39 -6.72 -3.37
C ILE A 37 16.88 -6.39 -1.95
N PRO A 38 18.18 -6.44 -1.66
CA PRO A 38 18.71 -6.11 -0.34
C PRO A 38 18.26 -4.72 0.13
N THR A 39 17.85 -4.62 1.40
CA THR A 39 17.28 -3.37 1.96
C THR A 39 18.19 -2.17 1.78
N ASP A 40 19.50 -2.31 1.99
CA ASP A 40 20.45 -1.22 1.80
C ASP A 40 20.52 -0.74 0.34
N PHE A 41 20.32 -1.65 -0.62
CA PHE A 41 20.28 -1.27 -2.02
C PHE A 41 18.96 -0.58 -2.38
N VAL A 42 17.84 -0.98 -1.77
CA VAL A 42 16.56 -0.28 -1.91
C VAL A 42 16.65 1.13 -1.34
N LYS A 43 17.25 1.30 -0.16
CA LYS A 43 17.51 2.62 0.44
C LYS A 43 18.36 3.48 -0.51
N LYS A 44 19.41 2.92 -1.08
CA LYS A 44 20.25 3.62 -2.05
C LYS A 44 19.50 4.02 -3.32
N GLN A 45 18.62 3.16 -3.85
CA GLN A 45 17.75 3.52 -4.98
C GLN A 45 16.86 4.73 -4.66
N ILE A 46 16.28 4.76 -3.45
CA ILE A 46 15.46 5.88 -2.98
C ILE A 46 16.32 7.15 -2.94
N ASP A 47 17.46 7.09 -2.27
CA ASP A 47 18.32 8.27 -2.06
C ASP A 47 18.76 8.91 -3.39
N VAL A 48 19.28 8.12 -4.33
CA VAL A 48 19.74 8.65 -5.63
C VAL A 48 18.61 9.26 -6.47
N LEU A 49 17.38 8.79 -6.33
CA LEU A 49 16.23 9.39 -7.02
C LEU A 49 15.84 10.74 -6.40
N PHE A 50 15.79 10.82 -5.06
CA PHE A 50 15.44 12.05 -4.37
C PHE A 50 16.53 13.12 -4.46
N GLU A 51 17.80 12.72 -4.62
CA GLU A 51 18.93 13.65 -4.83
C GLU A 51 18.89 14.32 -6.21
N ASP A 52 18.35 13.64 -7.22
CA ASP A 52 18.38 14.10 -8.62
C ASP A 52 17.04 14.69 -9.09
N VAL A 53 15.91 14.06 -8.69
CA VAL A 53 14.58 14.40 -9.20
C VAL A 53 13.70 14.94 -8.09
N ARG A 54 12.98 16.04 -8.37
CA ARG A 54 11.90 16.49 -7.48
C ARG A 54 10.76 15.50 -7.49
N ILE A 55 10.57 14.81 -6.36
CA ILE A 55 9.50 13.84 -6.17
C ILE A 55 8.28 14.54 -5.55
N ASP A 56 7.19 14.64 -6.29
CA ASP A 56 5.95 15.26 -5.82
C ASP A 56 5.10 14.27 -4.98
N SER A 57 5.13 12.98 -5.32
CA SER A 57 4.40 11.93 -4.60
C SER A 57 5.10 10.57 -4.69
N VAL A 58 4.87 9.73 -3.70
CA VAL A 58 5.38 8.36 -3.64
C VAL A 58 4.20 7.39 -3.56
N LYS A 59 4.17 6.37 -4.43
CA LYS A 59 3.26 5.22 -4.31
C LYS A 59 4.06 4.03 -3.82
N ILE A 60 3.60 3.42 -2.72
CA ILE A 60 4.17 2.20 -2.15
C ILE A 60 3.21 1.05 -2.44
N GLY A 61 3.73 -0.03 -2.97
CA GLY A 61 3.01 -1.28 -3.16
C GLY A 61 3.67 -2.40 -2.36
N MET A 62 4.04 -3.50 -3.04
CA MET A 62 4.64 -4.67 -2.42
C MET A 62 5.97 -4.36 -1.71
N LEU A 63 6.02 -4.67 -0.42
CA LEU A 63 7.22 -4.76 0.39
C LEU A 63 7.33 -6.19 0.93
N PHE A 64 8.52 -6.76 0.94
CA PHE A 64 8.68 -8.20 1.14
C PHE A 64 8.74 -8.61 2.62
N ASP A 65 9.44 -7.86 3.46
CA ASP A 65 9.68 -8.19 4.87
C ASP A 65 9.78 -6.96 5.78
N SER A 66 9.83 -7.21 7.09
CA SER A 66 9.91 -6.17 8.13
C SER A 66 11.15 -5.28 8.01
N ASN A 67 12.30 -5.83 7.57
CA ASN A 67 13.53 -5.05 7.44
C ASN A 67 13.41 -4.04 6.29
N LEU A 68 12.85 -4.49 5.16
CA LEU A 68 12.60 -3.63 4.02
C LEU A 68 11.58 -2.53 4.37
N ILE A 69 10.50 -2.88 5.07
CA ILE A 69 9.49 -1.91 5.53
C ILE A 69 10.14 -0.82 6.39
N LYS A 70 10.95 -1.19 7.38
CA LYS A 70 11.69 -0.27 8.25
C LYS A 70 12.65 0.62 7.44
N GLY A 71 13.40 0.02 6.50
CA GLY A 71 14.33 0.76 5.64
C GLY A 71 13.63 1.78 4.75
N VAL A 72 12.50 1.42 4.18
CA VAL A 72 11.65 2.34 3.38
C VAL A 72 11.09 3.46 4.27
N ALA A 73 10.52 3.11 5.43
CA ALA A 73 9.99 4.10 6.38
C ALA A 73 11.06 5.10 6.85
N GLU A 74 12.27 4.62 7.11
CA GLU A 74 13.43 5.47 7.46
C GLU A 74 13.72 6.50 6.35
N ARG A 75 13.76 6.07 5.09
CA ARG A 75 14.02 7.00 3.96
C ARG A 75 12.87 7.96 3.71
N LEU A 76 11.63 7.52 3.88
CA LEU A 76 10.48 8.41 3.77
C LEU A 76 10.44 9.48 4.86
N ARG A 77 10.85 9.15 6.09
CA ARG A 77 10.99 10.16 7.16
C ARG A 77 12.11 11.16 6.85
N TYR A 78 13.22 10.69 6.29
CA TYR A 78 14.36 11.54 5.92
C TYR A 78 14.02 12.52 4.79
N TRP A 79 13.46 12.00 3.68
CA TRP A 79 13.13 12.79 2.50
C TRP A 79 11.82 13.57 2.61
N ASN A 80 10.94 13.16 3.49
CA ASN A 80 9.63 13.75 3.80
C ASN A 80 8.82 14.16 2.55
N PRO A 81 8.51 13.24 1.63
CA PRO A 81 7.74 13.56 0.44
C PRO A 81 6.35 14.08 0.81
N ARG A 82 5.83 15.00 0.01
CA ARG A 82 4.56 15.70 0.30
C ARG A 82 3.36 14.75 0.38
N TYR A 83 3.32 13.76 -0.50
CA TYR A 83 2.23 12.80 -0.59
C TYR A 83 2.77 11.37 -0.64
N ILE A 84 2.21 10.51 0.20
CA ILE A 84 2.53 9.09 0.25
C ILE A 84 1.22 8.31 0.11
N VAL A 85 1.09 7.51 -0.95
CA VAL A 85 -0.01 6.58 -1.17
C VAL A 85 0.49 5.17 -0.86
N LEU A 86 -0.06 4.55 0.16
CA LEU A 86 0.29 3.19 0.58
C LEU A 86 -0.81 2.20 0.18
N ASP A 87 -0.47 1.29 -0.72
CA ASP A 87 -1.28 0.13 -1.05
C ASP A 87 -0.72 -1.07 -0.28
N PRO A 88 -1.39 -1.53 0.80
CA PRO A 88 -0.84 -2.54 1.72
C PRO A 88 -1.00 -3.95 1.15
N VAL A 89 -0.32 -4.22 0.03
CA VAL A 89 -0.41 -5.49 -0.68
C VAL A 89 0.09 -6.63 0.20
N MET A 90 -0.81 -7.52 0.63
CA MET A 90 -0.49 -8.64 1.54
C MET A 90 -0.57 -10.00 0.89
N VAL A 91 -1.37 -10.11 -0.19
CA VAL A 91 -1.62 -11.38 -0.89
C VAL A 91 -1.50 -11.15 -2.39
N ALA A 92 -0.86 -12.08 -3.09
CA ALA A 92 -0.85 -12.10 -4.54
C ALA A 92 -2.24 -12.45 -5.10
N LYS A 93 -2.53 -12.11 -6.37
CA LYS A 93 -3.76 -12.55 -7.04
C LYS A 93 -3.91 -14.09 -7.10
N SER A 94 -2.81 -14.83 -7.00
CA SER A 94 -2.77 -16.29 -6.90
C SER A 94 -3.18 -16.82 -5.52
N GLY A 95 -3.38 -15.97 -4.51
CA GLY A 95 -3.68 -16.36 -3.14
C GLY A 95 -2.45 -16.56 -2.25
N ASP A 96 -1.24 -16.45 -2.80
CA ASP A 96 0.00 -16.61 -2.04
C ASP A 96 0.21 -15.43 -1.09
N ALA A 97 0.51 -15.71 0.19
CA ALA A 97 0.87 -14.67 1.16
C ALA A 97 2.19 -14.00 0.75
N LEU A 98 2.18 -12.68 0.62
CA LEU A 98 3.35 -11.87 0.28
C LEU A 98 4.01 -11.24 1.50
N LEU A 99 3.28 -11.16 2.62
CA LEU A 99 3.77 -10.64 3.89
C LEU A 99 3.54 -11.65 5.01
N THR A 100 4.52 -11.76 5.89
CA THR A 100 4.42 -12.47 7.17
C THR A 100 3.66 -11.61 8.19
N ASP A 101 3.20 -12.20 9.31
CA ASP A 101 2.44 -11.45 10.32
C ASP A 101 3.28 -10.36 10.99
N ASP A 102 4.58 -10.60 11.21
CA ASP A 102 5.50 -9.59 11.72
C ASP A 102 5.72 -8.44 10.74
N ALA A 103 5.69 -8.71 9.44
CA ALA A 103 5.78 -7.68 8.41
C ALA A 103 4.49 -6.83 8.33
N VAL A 104 3.32 -7.44 8.54
CA VAL A 104 2.04 -6.70 8.64
C VAL A 104 2.06 -5.78 9.86
N ALA A 105 2.48 -6.26 11.03
CA ALA A 105 2.62 -5.43 12.23
C ALA A 105 3.61 -4.28 12.00
N THR A 106 4.76 -4.56 11.38
CA THR A 106 5.75 -3.52 11.04
C THR A 106 5.20 -2.49 10.05
N LEU A 107 4.45 -2.93 9.02
CA LEU A 107 3.80 -2.01 8.07
C LEU A 107 2.79 -1.10 8.77
N ARG A 108 2.00 -1.66 9.67
CA ARG A 108 1.04 -0.92 10.49
C ARG A 108 1.73 0.15 11.35
N ASP A 109 2.80 -0.22 12.02
CA ASP A 109 3.46 0.65 13.02
C ASP A 109 4.39 1.68 12.36
N GLU A 110 5.03 1.34 11.25
CA GLU A 110 6.07 2.15 10.63
C GLU A 110 5.62 2.96 9.41
N LEU A 111 4.71 2.44 8.58
CA LEU A 111 4.32 3.05 7.31
C LEU A 111 2.93 3.66 7.31
N LEU A 112 1.94 3.05 7.98
CA LEU A 112 0.61 3.63 8.04
C LEU A 112 0.60 5.08 8.57
N PRO A 113 1.36 5.42 9.64
CA PRO A 113 1.41 6.80 10.14
C PRO A 113 2.06 7.80 9.18
N LEU A 114 2.82 7.34 8.17
CA LEU A 114 3.45 8.22 7.19
C LEU A 114 2.56 8.44 5.96
N ALA A 115 1.57 7.58 5.74
CA ALA A 115 0.76 7.61 4.53
C ALA A 115 -0.22 8.79 4.52
N THR A 116 -0.26 9.54 3.43
CA THR A 116 -1.33 10.51 3.14
C THR A 116 -2.63 9.77 2.82
N VAL A 117 -2.54 8.71 2.03
CA VAL A 117 -3.66 7.85 1.64
C VAL A 117 -3.26 6.39 1.78
N ILE A 118 -4.13 5.57 2.36
CA ILE A 118 -4.02 4.12 2.33
C ILE A 118 -5.12 3.54 1.45
N THR A 119 -4.81 2.46 0.70
CA THR A 119 -5.76 1.88 -0.28
C THR A 119 -5.96 0.37 -0.07
N PRO A 120 -6.34 -0.09 1.13
CA PRO A 120 -6.57 -1.51 1.38
C PRO A 120 -7.83 -2.02 0.67
N ASN A 121 -7.85 -3.32 0.34
CA ASN A 121 -9.10 -4.05 0.09
C ASN A 121 -9.69 -4.55 1.42
N LEU A 122 -10.89 -5.19 1.39
CA LEU A 122 -11.56 -5.64 2.61
C LEU A 122 -10.74 -6.68 3.40
N PRO A 123 -10.14 -7.72 2.78
CA PRO A 123 -9.26 -8.65 3.48
C PRO A 123 -8.01 -7.99 4.08
N GLU A 124 -7.39 -7.04 3.37
CA GLU A 124 -6.24 -6.28 3.86
C GLU A 124 -6.63 -5.38 5.05
N ALA A 125 -7.80 -4.76 4.98
CA ALA A 125 -8.36 -3.95 6.07
C ALA A 125 -8.60 -4.79 7.33
N ALA A 126 -9.27 -5.93 7.20
CA ALA A 126 -9.51 -6.87 8.31
C ALA A 126 -8.20 -7.30 8.96
N ARG A 127 -7.17 -7.61 8.16
CA ARG A 127 -5.86 -8.03 8.66
C ARG A 127 -5.10 -6.90 9.35
N LEU A 128 -5.19 -5.65 8.85
CA LEU A 128 -4.60 -4.48 9.51
C LEU A 128 -5.25 -4.18 10.85
N LEU A 129 -6.57 -4.37 10.94
CA LEU A 129 -7.36 -4.13 12.14
C LEU A 129 -7.36 -5.32 13.12
N GLU A 130 -6.76 -6.46 12.74
CA GLU A 130 -6.83 -7.72 13.50
C GLU A 130 -8.29 -8.11 13.81
N SER A 131 -9.19 -7.87 12.85
CA SER A 131 -10.62 -8.07 12.98
C SER A 131 -11.11 -9.28 12.16
N VAL A 132 -12.39 -9.58 12.30
CA VAL A 132 -13.10 -10.53 11.42
C VAL A 132 -13.29 -9.94 10.02
N ASP A 133 -13.69 -10.80 9.07
CA ASP A 133 -13.97 -10.40 7.69
C ASP A 133 -15.05 -9.31 7.65
N ILE A 134 -14.88 -8.37 6.73
CA ILE A 134 -15.82 -7.28 6.48
C ILE A 134 -16.77 -7.73 5.38
N THR A 135 -18.05 -7.92 5.72
CA THR A 135 -19.04 -8.57 4.85
C THR A 135 -20.23 -7.71 4.47
N ASP A 136 -20.36 -6.51 5.05
CA ASP A 136 -21.45 -5.59 4.78
C ASP A 136 -20.98 -4.11 4.83
N ASP A 137 -21.85 -3.22 4.41
CA ASP A 137 -21.58 -1.79 4.30
C ASP A 137 -21.35 -1.12 5.66
N GLU A 138 -22.04 -1.52 6.71
CA GLU A 138 -21.88 -0.97 8.06
C GLU A 138 -20.49 -1.31 8.62
N GLN A 139 -20.07 -2.57 8.44
CA GLN A 139 -18.72 -3.01 8.80
C GLN A 139 -17.64 -2.32 7.96
N MET A 140 -17.91 -2.05 6.68
CA MET A 140 -17.00 -1.31 5.80
C MET A 140 -16.80 0.13 6.27
N GLU A 141 -17.86 0.83 6.66
CA GLU A 141 -17.80 2.18 7.23
C GLU A 141 -17.05 2.20 8.57
N ALA A 142 -17.35 1.23 9.46
CA ALA A 142 -16.66 1.07 10.73
C ALA A 142 -15.15 0.82 10.51
N ALA A 143 -14.80 -0.09 9.58
CA ALA A 143 -13.42 -0.40 9.24
C ALA A 143 -12.65 0.81 8.69
N ALA A 144 -13.28 1.62 7.83
CA ALA A 144 -12.66 2.84 7.30
C ALA A 144 -12.31 3.84 8.41
N ASN A 145 -13.24 4.01 9.38
CA ASN A 145 -13.02 4.86 10.54
C ASN A 145 -11.90 4.33 11.46
N ASP A 146 -11.87 3.03 11.71
CA ASP A 146 -10.86 2.42 12.58
C ASP A 146 -9.47 2.40 11.92
N LEU A 147 -9.39 2.18 10.61
CA LEU A 147 -8.17 2.36 9.82
C LEU A 147 -7.66 3.80 9.87
N TRP A 148 -8.56 4.78 9.79
CA TRP A 148 -8.19 6.20 9.89
C TRP A 148 -7.62 6.53 11.28
N LYS A 149 -8.21 5.99 12.35
CA LYS A 149 -7.65 6.11 13.71
C LYS A 149 -6.30 5.40 13.82
N LEU A 150 -6.20 4.18 13.30
CA LEU A 150 -4.97 3.37 13.33
C LEU A 150 -3.79 4.09 12.68
N LYS A 151 -4.03 4.81 11.58
CA LYS A 151 -2.97 5.59 10.90
C LYS A 151 -2.69 6.97 11.54
N GLY A 152 -3.27 7.28 12.69
CA GLY A 152 -2.97 8.49 13.46
C GLY A 152 -3.92 9.68 13.22
N CYS A 153 -5.15 9.42 12.81
CA CYS A 153 -6.20 10.43 12.64
C CYS A 153 -5.86 11.55 11.63
N HIS A 154 -5.20 11.21 10.54
CA HIS A 154 -4.89 12.17 9.48
C HIS A 154 -4.99 11.54 8.08
N GLY A 155 -5.04 12.39 7.03
CA GLY A 155 -5.10 11.95 5.63
C GLY A 155 -6.36 11.14 5.32
N TRP A 156 -6.26 10.18 4.39
CA TRP A 156 -7.39 9.49 3.78
C TRP A 156 -7.28 7.98 3.87
N VAL A 157 -8.42 7.31 3.98
CA VAL A 157 -8.59 5.87 3.77
C VAL A 157 -9.43 5.69 2.52
N TYR A 158 -8.88 5.01 1.50
CA TYR A 158 -9.60 4.56 0.32
C TYR A 158 -9.78 3.05 0.42
N LEU A 159 -10.92 2.61 0.95
CA LEU A 159 -11.25 1.21 1.18
C LEU A 159 -11.93 0.61 -0.06
N LYS A 160 -11.28 -0.38 -0.67
CA LYS A 160 -11.75 -1.02 -1.92
C LYS A 160 -12.76 -2.13 -1.61
N GLY A 161 -14.01 -1.97 -2.09
CA GLY A 161 -15.12 -2.89 -1.81
C GLY A 161 -15.25 -4.09 -2.76
N GLY A 162 -14.35 -4.26 -3.72
CA GLY A 162 -14.44 -5.30 -4.76
C GLY A 162 -14.35 -6.76 -4.28
N HIS A 163 -14.24 -7.00 -2.97
CA HIS A 163 -14.26 -8.34 -2.35
C HIS A 163 -15.53 -8.60 -1.54
N MET A 164 -16.54 -7.72 -1.62
CA MET A 164 -17.81 -7.92 -0.93
C MET A 164 -18.60 -9.04 -1.62
N GLU A 165 -18.99 -10.05 -0.86
CA GLU A 165 -19.74 -11.18 -1.38
C GLU A 165 -21.24 -10.89 -1.44
N GLY A 166 -21.94 -11.48 -2.40
CA GLY A 166 -23.41 -11.41 -2.50
C GLY A 166 -23.98 -10.12 -3.08
N VAL A 167 -23.14 -9.24 -3.64
CA VAL A 167 -23.56 -8.01 -4.31
C VAL A 167 -23.11 -8.00 -5.78
N ASP A 168 -23.94 -7.43 -6.66
CA ASP A 168 -23.66 -7.34 -8.10
C ASP A 168 -22.87 -6.07 -8.48
N TYR A 169 -22.42 -5.30 -7.49
CA TYR A 169 -21.66 -4.05 -7.68
C TYR A 169 -20.41 -4.04 -6.79
N SER A 170 -19.42 -3.25 -7.19
CA SER A 170 -18.26 -2.95 -6.36
C SER A 170 -18.31 -1.48 -5.99
N GLU A 171 -18.42 -1.19 -4.73
CA GLU A 171 -18.45 0.18 -4.21
C GLU A 171 -17.22 0.42 -3.33
N ASP A 172 -16.44 1.43 -3.67
CA ASP A 172 -15.28 1.84 -2.90
C ASP A 172 -15.68 2.98 -1.95
N LEU A 173 -14.97 3.11 -0.84
CA LEU A 173 -15.28 4.10 0.19
C LEU A 173 -14.05 4.97 0.46
N LEU A 174 -14.23 6.29 0.37
CA LEU A 174 -13.20 7.28 0.70
C LEU A 174 -13.58 8.02 2.00
N TYR A 175 -12.69 8.02 2.99
CA TYR A 175 -12.91 8.61 4.31
C TYR A 175 -11.73 9.47 4.75
N ASP A 176 -12.01 10.69 5.27
CA ASP A 176 -11.00 11.66 5.76
C ASP A 176 -11.10 11.95 7.28
N GLY A 177 -11.90 11.18 7.99
CA GLY A 177 -12.19 11.40 9.41
C GLY A 177 -13.44 12.27 9.66
N ARG A 178 -14.04 12.85 8.61
CA ARG A 178 -15.24 13.67 8.69
C ARG A 178 -16.27 13.32 7.63
N HIS A 179 -15.82 13.15 6.40
CA HIS A 179 -16.65 12.90 5.24
C HIS A 179 -16.41 11.48 4.73
N MET A 180 -17.50 10.80 4.46
CA MET A 180 -17.51 9.48 3.86
C MET A 180 -18.15 9.59 2.48
N ILE A 181 -17.40 9.20 1.44
CA ILE A 181 -17.80 9.31 0.03
C ILE A 181 -17.75 7.90 -0.55
N ARG A 182 -18.79 7.52 -1.24
CA ARG A 182 -18.93 6.26 -1.99
C ARG A 182 -18.89 6.50 -3.49
#